data_a803c88e9be20a7680b70b2dd7363102
#
_entry.id   a803c88e9be20a7680b70b2dd7363102
#
_cell.length_a   1.000
_cell.length_b   1.000
_cell.length_c   1.000
_cell.angle_alpha   90.00
_cell.angle_beta   90.00
_cell.angle_gamma   90.00
#
_symmetry.space_group_name_H-M   'P 1'
#
loop_
_entity.id
_entity.type
_entity.pdbx_description
1 polymer ?
#
loop_
_entity_poly.entity_id
_entity_poly.type
_entity_poly.pdbx_seq_one_letter_code
_entity_poly.pdbx_strand_id
1 'polypeptide(L)'
;VLADGSKVFLNAESSLKYPVLFSGDLRKVKLEGEAYFEVKRNPEKPFVVDIGGMQVNVLGTTFGIRAYADEREIRTTLVSGRVNVSAGKQVYELKPSEQAVFDKQTEAVKVAAVDTELFVGWKDGRLVFDNCS
;
A
#
# COMPACT_ATOMS: atom_id res chain seq x y z
N VAL A 1 0.69 14.57 3.70
CA VAL A 1 0.62 14.71 2.24
C VAL A 1 2.03 14.58 1.68
N LEU A 2 2.19 13.71 0.69
CA LEU A 2 3.48 13.54 0.02
C LEU A 2 3.70 14.66 -1.01
N ALA A 3 4.93 14.74 -1.53
CA ALA A 3 5.31 15.80 -2.45
C ALA A 3 4.43 15.91 -3.69
N ASP A 4 3.84 14.80 -4.14
CA ASP A 4 2.97 14.73 -5.31
C ASP A 4 1.49 15.02 -4.99
N GLY A 5 1.16 15.30 -3.73
CA GLY A 5 -0.21 15.50 -3.27
C GLY A 5 -0.93 14.25 -2.79
N SER A 6 -0.30 13.09 -2.86
CA SER A 6 -0.87 11.85 -2.34
C SER A 6 -0.97 11.91 -0.82
N LYS A 7 -1.98 11.25 -0.25
CA LYS A 7 -2.21 11.21 1.19
C LYS A 7 -1.95 9.81 1.74
N VAL A 8 -1.36 9.76 2.93
CA VAL A 8 -1.11 8.50 3.63
C VAL A 8 -1.61 8.63 5.07
N PHE A 9 -2.40 7.65 5.49
CA PHE A 9 -2.89 7.54 6.87
C PHE A 9 -2.16 6.36 7.49
N LEU A 10 -1.45 6.58 8.59
CA LEU A 10 -0.70 5.53 9.28
C LEU A 10 -1.44 5.07 10.53
N ASN A 11 -1.53 3.76 10.72
CA ASN A 11 -2.06 3.18 11.94
C ASN A 11 -0.97 3.12 13.01
N ALA A 12 -1.31 2.67 14.23
CA ALA A 12 -0.38 2.61 15.35
C ALA A 12 0.87 1.79 15.01
N GLU A 13 2.02 2.19 15.53
CA GLU A 13 3.30 1.49 15.37
C GLU A 13 3.71 1.31 13.91
N SER A 14 3.30 2.22 13.06
CA SER A 14 3.60 2.17 11.63
C SER A 14 4.53 3.30 11.24
N SER A 15 5.36 3.05 10.22
CA SER A 15 6.27 4.06 9.69
C SER A 15 6.34 3.99 8.18
N LEU A 16 6.54 5.15 7.57
CA LEU A 16 6.69 5.29 6.13
C LEU A 16 7.95 6.08 5.85
N LYS A 17 8.83 5.52 5.02
CA LYS A 17 10.02 6.22 4.54
C LYS A 17 9.80 6.67 3.12
N TYR A 18 10.00 7.96 2.86
CA TYR A 18 9.80 8.53 1.53
C TYR A 18 10.74 9.72 1.33
N PRO A 19 11.10 10.03 0.09
CA PRO A 19 11.93 11.20 -0.18
C PRO A 19 11.11 12.48 -0.03
N VAL A 20 11.79 13.59 0.28
CA VAL A 20 11.14 14.91 0.35
C VAL A 20 10.53 15.28 -1.00
N LEU A 21 11.24 14.99 -2.08
CA LEU A 21 10.76 15.15 -3.44
C LEU A 21 10.98 13.85 -4.20
N PHE A 22 9.98 13.43 -4.97
CA PHE A 22 10.15 12.29 -5.85
C PHE A 22 10.96 12.68 -7.07
N SER A 23 12.06 11.99 -7.29
CA SER A 23 12.91 12.19 -8.47
C SER A 23 13.05 10.85 -9.20
N GLY A 24 13.45 10.90 -10.49
CA GLY A 24 13.56 9.71 -11.30
C GLY A 24 12.22 9.25 -11.83
N ASP A 25 12.13 7.97 -12.20
CA ASP A 25 10.99 7.41 -12.92
C ASP A 25 9.91 6.85 -12.00
N LEU A 26 10.17 6.76 -10.70
CA LEU A 26 9.25 6.14 -9.74
C LEU A 26 9.01 7.03 -8.53
N ARG A 27 7.81 6.91 -7.96
CA ARG A 27 7.50 7.46 -6.64
C ARG A 27 7.60 6.31 -5.64
N LYS A 28 8.80 6.04 -5.14
CA LYS A 28 9.05 4.88 -4.29
C LYS A 28 9.06 5.25 -2.81
N VAL A 29 8.32 4.47 -2.02
CA VAL A 29 8.26 4.60 -0.56
C VAL A 29 8.45 3.22 0.08
N LYS A 30 8.84 3.21 1.37
CA LYS A 30 8.98 1.97 2.15
C LYS A 30 8.02 2.02 3.32
N LEU A 31 7.31 0.93 3.55
CA LEU A 31 6.32 0.83 4.62
C LEU A 31 6.66 -0.27 5.61
N GLU A 32 6.52 0.05 6.91
CA GLU A 32 6.41 -0.93 7.98
C GLU A 32 5.14 -0.64 8.77
N GLY A 33 4.29 -1.66 8.96
CA GLY A 33 3.04 -1.53 9.67
C GLY A 33 1.86 -1.41 8.74
N GLU A 34 0.85 -0.66 9.16
CA GLU A 34 -0.39 -0.52 8.41
C GLU A 34 -0.60 0.91 7.94
N ALA A 35 -0.94 1.07 6.66
CA ALA A 35 -1.21 2.38 6.07
C ALA A 35 -2.35 2.30 5.07
N TYR A 36 -3.05 3.42 4.94
CA TYR A 36 -4.07 3.63 3.92
C TYR A 36 -3.56 4.72 2.99
N PHE A 37 -3.59 4.44 1.69
CA PHE A 37 -3.01 5.32 0.68
C PHE A 37 -4.10 5.87 -0.23
N GLU A 38 -4.06 7.17 -0.45
CA GLU A 38 -4.82 7.84 -1.52
C GLU A 38 -3.80 8.44 -2.48
N VAL A 39 -3.39 7.65 -3.48
CA VAL A 39 -2.32 8.01 -4.39
C VAL A 39 -2.87 8.81 -5.56
N LYS A 40 -2.28 9.98 -5.78
CA LYS A 40 -2.65 10.84 -6.89
C LYS A 40 -2.23 10.21 -8.21
N ARG A 41 -3.13 10.25 -9.20
CA ARG A 41 -2.88 9.62 -10.49
C ARG A 41 -1.76 10.32 -11.23
N ASN A 42 -0.77 9.54 -11.63
CA ASN A 42 0.32 9.98 -12.50
C ASN A 42 0.89 8.75 -13.21
N PRO A 43 0.34 8.38 -14.39
CA PRO A 43 0.77 7.17 -15.11
C PRO A 43 2.23 7.22 -15.56
N GLU A 44 2.79 8.40 -15.75
CA GLU A 44 4.17 8.54 -16.19
C GLU A 44 5.17 8.28 -15.08
N LYS A 45 4.71 8.26 -13.82
CA LYS A 45 5.58 8.08 -12.66
C LYS A 45 4.89 7.16 -11.66
N PRO A 46 5.00 5.85 -11.84
CA PRO A 46 4.32 4.89 -10.95
C PRO A 46 4.71 5.07 -9.49
N PHE A 47 3.76 4.80 -8.61
CA PHE A 47 3.96 4.82 -7.16
C PHE A 47 4.24 3.40 -6.69
N VAL A 48 5.36 3.20 -6.00
CA VAL A 48 5.79 1.87 -5.55
C VAL A 48 5.92 1.86 -4.04
N VAL A 49 5.20 0.94 -3.39
CA VAL A 49 5.35 0.69 -1.95
C VAL A 49 6.20 -0.57 -1.79
N ASP A 50 7.40 -0.40 -1.22
CA ASP A 50 8.32 -1.49 -0.98
C ASP A 50 8.12 -2.00 0.45
N ILE A 51 7.86 -3.29 0.59
CA ILE A 51 7.57 -3.94 1.87
C ILE A 51 8.56 -5.09 2.12
N GLY A 52 9.80 -4.93 1.65
CA GLY A 52 10.80 -5.99 1.79
C GLY A 52 10.67 -7.03 0.68
N GLY A 53 10.09 -8.19 0.94
CA GLY A 53 9.95 -9.24 -0.07
C GLY A 53 8.87 -9.03 -1.12
N MET A 54 8.12 -7.94 -1.02
CA MET A 54 6.96 -7.68 -1.88
C MET A 54 6.90 -6.19 -2.24
N GLN A 55 6.40 -5.88 -3.42
CA GLN A 55 6.17 -4.50 -3.85
C GLN A 55 4.74 -4.34 -4.35
N VAL A 56 4.17 -3.17 -4.08
CA VAL A 56 2.84 -2.79 -4.55
C VAL A 56 3.01 -1.63 -5.51
N ASN A 57 2.56 -1.79 -6.75
CA ASN A 57 2.73 -0.82 -7.82
C ASN A 57 1.38 -0.25 -8.23
N VAL A 58 1.26 1.08 -8.23
CA VAL A 58 0.01 1.75 -8.59
C VAL A 58 0.28 2.97 -9.43
N LEU A 59 -0.70 3.41 -10.19
CA LEU A 59 -0.62 4.64 -11.01
C LEU A 59 -1.46 5.77 -10.40
N GLY A 60 -2.57 5.44 -9.79
CA GLY A 60 -3.44 6.35 -9.07
C GLY A 60 -4.54 5.52 -8.47
N THR A 61 -4.54 5.36 -7.14
CA THR A 61 -5.25 4.26 -6.51
C THR A 61 -5.51 4.59 -5.04
N THR A 62 -6.63 4.08 -4.52
CA THR A 62 -6.95 4.12 -3.11
C THR A 62 -6.88 2.70 -2.57
N PHE A 63 -6.00 2.45 -1.62
CA PHE A 63 -5.77 1.10 -1.12
C PHE A 63 -5.18 1.13 0.29
N GLY A 64 -5.28 -0.02 0.98
CA GLY A 64 -4.68 -0.21 2.29
C GLY A 64 -3.68 -1.36 2.27
N ILE A 65 -2.64 -1.25 3.09
CA ILE A 65 -1.64 -2.30 3.28
C ILE A 65 -1.46 -2.53 4.77
N ARG A 66 -1.47 -3.80 5.18
CA ARG A 66 -1.12 -4.20 6.53
C ARG A 66 0.11 -5.09 6.46
N ALA A 67 1.24 -4.58 6.96
CA ALA A 67 2.55 -5.22 6.80
C ALA A 67 3.40 -5.07 8.06
N TYR A 68 2.83 -5.46 9.23
CA TYR A 68 3.58 -5.43 10.48
C TYR A 68 4.69 -6.49 10.47
N ALA A 69 5.87 -6.13 10.95
CA ALA A 69 7.03 -7.01 10.94
C ALA A 69 6.82 -8.29 11.76
N ASP A 70 6.00 -8.22 12.81
CA ASP A 70 5.71 -9.36 13.69
C ASP A 70 4.54 -10.23 13.20
N GLU A 71 3.92 -9.87 12.09
CA GLU A 71 2.83 -10.67 11.50
C GLU A 71 3.35 -11.49 10.33
N ARG A 72 2.80 -12.69 10.18
CA ARG A 72 3.20 -13.61 9.12
C ARG A 72 2.72 -13.18 7.74
N GLU A 73 1.58 -12.49 7.67
CA GLU A 73 0.94 -12.14 6.42
C GLU A 73 1.02 -10.65 6.13
N ILE A 74 1.15 -10.32 4.84
CA ILE A 74 1.00 -8.95 4.36
C ILE A 74 -0.30 -8.91 3.57
N ARG A 75 -1.19 -7.97 3.92
CA ARG A 75 -2.50 -7.82 3.27
C ARG A 75 -2.56 -6.51 2.52
N THR A 76 -2.87 -6.59 1.23
CA THR A 76 -3.07 -5.43 0.36
C THR A 76 -4.53 -5.43 -0.09
N THR A 77 -5.26 -4.38 0.29
CA THR A 77 -6.70 -4.28 0.02
C THR A 77 -6.95 -3.11 -0.91
N LEU A 78 -7.57 -3.37 -2.05
CA LEU A 78 -7.85 -2.34 -3.05
C LEU A 78 -9.27 -1.79 -2.87
N VAL A 79 -9.36 -0.47 -2.74
CA VAL A 79 -10.65 0.23 -2.65
C VAL A 79 -11.09 0.73 -4.02
N SER A 80 -10.20 1.45 -4.73
CA SER A 80 -10.51 1.96 -6.06
C SER A 80 -9.24 2.06 -6.90
N GLY A 81 -9.38 1.95 -8.20
CA GLY A 81 -8.27 1.96 -9.14
C GLY A 81 -7.76 0.56 -9.43
N ARG A 82 -6.46 0.42 -9.60
CA ARG A 82 -5.79 -0.85 -9.87
C ARG A 82 -4.49 -0.96 -9.09
N VAL A 83 -4.19 -2.16 -8.65
CA VAL A 83 -2.95 -2.45 -7.93
C VAL A 83 -2.31 -3.68 -8.55
N ASN A 84 -0.99 -3.61 -8.78
CA ASN A 84 -0.18 -4.76 -9.12
C ASN A 84 0.70 -5.10 -7.93
N VAL A 85 0.52 -6.30 -7.39
CA VAL A 85 1.33 -6.81 -6.29
C VAL A 85 2.41 -7.71 -6.87
N SER A 86 3.68 -7.35 -6.66
CA SER A 86 4.82 -8.13 -7.12
C SER A 86 5.44 -8.88 -5.95
N ALA A 87 5.45 -10.20 -6.03
CA ALA A 87 6.06 -11.06 -5.03
C ALA A 87 6.99 -12.03 -5.73
N GLY A 88 8.30 -11.82 -5.58
CA GLY A 88 9.30 -12.60 -6.32
C GLY A 88 9.16 -12.37 -7.82
N LYS A 89 8.91 -13.45 -8.57
CA LYS A 89 8.73 -13.37 -10.03
C LYS A 89 7.28 -13.29 -10.45
N GLN A 90 6.35 -13.32 -9.50
CA GLN A 90 4.92 -13.31 -9.78
C GLN A 90 4.35 -11.90 -9.61
N VAL A 91 3.40 -11.55 -10.49
CA VAL A 91 2.67 -10.29 -10.41
C VAL A 91 1.18 -10.61 -10.37
N TYR A 92 0.49 -10.02 -9.38
CA TYR A 92 -0.94 -10.22 -9.17
C TYR A 92 -1.66 -8.89 -9.33
N GLU A 93 -2.62 -8.81 -10.24
CA GLU A 93 -3.44 -7.62 -10.42
C GLU A 93 -4.69 -7.71 -9.54
N LEU A 94 -4.95 -6.67 -8.75
CA LEU A 94 -6.16 -6.57 -7.95
C LEU A 94 -7.17 -5.66 -8.62
N LYS A 95 -8.43 -6.00 -8.44
CA LYS A 95 -9.58 -5.18 -8.81
C LYS A 95 -10.20 -4.59 -7.54
N PRO A 96 -11.02 -3.52 -7.64
CA PRO A 96 -11.68 -2.97 -6.47
C PRO A 96 -12.43 -4.03 -5.66
N SER A 97 -12.33 -3.94 -4.34
CA SER A 97 -12.86 -4.89 -3.37
C SER A 97 -12.14 -6.23 -3.34
N GLU A 98 -10.94 -6.31 -3.90
CA GLU A 98 -10.08 -7.49 -3.76
C GLU A 98 -8.95 -7.25 -2.79
N GLN A 99 -8.49 -8.34 -2.16
CA GLN A 99 -7.37 -8.32 -1.24
C GLN A 99 -6.38 -9.41 -1.63
N ALA A 100 -5.10 -9.04 -1.67
CA ALA A 100 -4.00 -10.00 -1.81
C ALA A 100 -3.42 -10.27 -0.44
N VAL A 101 -3.26 -11.54 -0.09
CA VAL A 101 -2.63 -11.98 1.16
C VAL A 101 -1.35 -12.69 0.81
N PHE A 102 -0.22 -12.11 1.21
CA PHE A 102 1.11 -12.69 1.00
C PHE A 102 1.58 -13.34 2.30
N ASP A 103 1.91 -14.63 2.23
CA ASP A 103 2.46 -15.38 3.35
C ASP A 103 3.99 -15.30 3.30
N LYS A 104 4.59 -14.69 4.32
CA LYS A 104 6.04 -14.48 4.34
C LYS A 104 6.85 -15.76 4.42
N GLN A 105 6.28 -16.82 4.98
CA GLN A 105 7.00 -18.09 5.13
C GLN A 105 6.97 -18.91 3.85
N THR A 106 5.79 -19.03 3.24
CA THR A 106 5.63 -19.84 2.03
C THR A 106 5.80 -19.03 0.75
N GLU A 107 5.78 -17.69 0.86
CA GLU A 107 5.79 -16.75 -0.25
C GLU A 107 4.61 -16.94 -1.22
N ALA A 108 3.54 -17.57 -0.74
CA ALA A 108 2.32 -17.75 -1.51
C ALA A 108 1.44 -16.52 -1.43
N VAL A 109 0.75 -16.20 -2.53
CA VAL A 109 -0.20 -15.09 -2.59
C VAL A 109 -1.58 -15.64 -2.91
N LYS A 110 -2.58 -15.18 -2.13
CA LYS A 110 -3.98 -15.49 -2.38
C LYS A 110 -4.73 -14.20 -2.64
N VAL A 111 -5.59 -14.20 -3.66
CA VAL A 111 -6.42 -13.05 -4.01
C VAL A 111 -7.88 -13.44 -3.84
N ALA A 112 -8.64 -12.63 -3.10
CA ALA A 112 -10.06 -12.90 -2.86
C ALA A 112 -10.83 -11.59 -2.73
N ALA A 113 -12.13 -11.62 -3.04
CA ALA A 113 -13.01 -10.49 -2.80
C ALA A 113 -13.27 -10.35 -1.30
N VAL A 114 -13.27 -9.12 -0.81
CA VAL A 114 -13.48 -8.82 0.62
C VAL A 114 -14.38 -7.61 0.77
N ASP A 115 -14.91 -7.42 2.00
CA ASP A 115 -15.55 -6.17 2.39
C ASP A 115 -14.41 -5.22 2.82
N THR A 116 -14.16 -4.19 2.02
CA THR A 116 -13.03 -3.29 2.24
C THR A 116 -13.11 -2.56 3.58
N GLU A 117 -14.31 -2.27 4.08
CA GLU A 117 -14.45 -1.59 5.37
C GLU A 117 -13.86 -2.38 6.53
N LEU A 118 -13.84 -3.71 6.44
CA LEU A 118 -13.23 -4.54 7.47
C LEU A 118 -11.73 -4.33 7.57
N PHE A 119 -11.09 -3.87 6.51
CA PHE A 119 -9.64 -3.74 6.45
C PHE A 119 -9.14 -2.31 6.38
N VAL A 120 -9.94 -1.38 5.89
CA VAL A 120 -9.52 0.02 5.74
C VAL A 120 -10.37 1.02 6.52
N GLY A 121 -11.47 0.57 7.13
CA GLY A 121 -12.37 1.46 7.87
C GLY A 121 -11.73 2.10 9.09
N TRP A 122 -10.65 1.55 9.61
CA TRP A 122 -9.91 2.11 10.76
C TRP A 122 -9.46 3.55 10.51
N LYS A 123 -9.19 3.93 9.26
CA LYS A 123 -8.69 5.27 8.92
C LYS A 123 -9.67 6.38 9.30
N ASP A 124 -10.96 6.07 9.33
CA ASP A 124 -12.00 7.07 9.62
C ASP A 124 -11.99 7.52 11.08
N GLY A 125 -11.38 6.72 11.95
CA GLY A 125 -11.18 7.09 13.35
C GLY A 125 -9.77 7.54 13.67
N ARG A 126 -8.94 7.86 12.67
CA ARG A 126 -7.53 8.23 12.83
C ARG A 126 -7.25 9.62 12.33
N LEU A 127 -6.18 10.20 12.86
CA LEU A 127 -5.65 11.45 12.35
C LEU A 127 -4.91 11.22 11.04
N VAL A 128 -5.01 12.19 10.14
CA VAL A 128 -4.26 12.17 8.89
C VAL A 128 -2.84 12.65 9.19
N PHE A 129 -1.85 11.85 8.79
CA PHE A 129 -0.44 12.18 8.97
C PHE A 129 0.11 12.79 7.69
N ASP A 130 -0.42 13.94 7.32
CA ASP A 130 -0.02 14.60 6.08
C ASP A 130 1.22 15.47 6.25
N ASN A 131 1.50 15.94 7.46
CA ASN A 131 2.66 16.79 7.71
C ASN A 131 3.20 16.69 9.13
N CYS A 132 2.71 15.79 9.93
CA CYS A 132 3.13 15.66 11.33
C CYS A 132 3.56 14.24 11.69
N SER A 133 3.82 13.44 10.74
CA SER A 133 4.30 12.07 10.92
C SER A 133 5.75 12.01 11.41
#